data_d9b6772b6a22a58107e1345e838f6531
#
_entry.id   d9b6772b6a22a58107e1345e838f6531
#
_cell.length_a   1.000
_cell.length_b   1.000
_cell.length_c   1.000
_cell.angle_alpha   90.00
_cell.angle_beta   90.00
_cell.angle_gamma   90.00
#
_symmetry.space_group_name_H-M   'P 1'
#
loop_
_entity.id
_entity.type
_entity.pdbx_description
1 polymer ?
#
loop_
_entity_poly.entity_id
_entity_poly.type
_entity_poly.pdbx_seq_one_letter_code
_entity_poly.pdbx_strand_id
1 'polypeptide(L)'
;PLGLCALVLGGGRILWMGAPEDAPDAANADWIEQDLDLAGAIVIPGFVDGHAHPTGGGGEAGPETRVPAPMLTTYTKAGVTTVVGMLGTDGETRSMESVCAATRALRIQGISAWCHTGGYHIPGRTVTGSLRGDITHIDEIIGVGELALSDFRSSQPTLDELLRIASEAQVA
;
A
#
# COMPACT_ATOMS: atom_id res chain seq x y z
N PRO A 1 19.35 10.29 -15.28
CA PRO A 1 18.40 11.30 -15.77
C PRO A 1 18.25 11.17 -17.27
N LEU A 2 17.01 11.19 -17.78
CA LEU A 2 16.72 11.13 -19.21
C LEU A 2 16.87 12.50 -19.92
N GLY A 3 17.16 13.55 -19.14
CA GLY A 3 17.18 14.93 -19.65
C GLY A 3 15.78 15.55 -19.70
N LEU A 4 15.63 16.60 -20.50
CA LEU A 4 14.34 17.24 -20.74
C LEU A 4 13.46 16.30 -21.56
N CYS A 5 12.28 16.00 -21.08
CA CYS A 5 11.35 15.10 -21.75
C CYS A 5 9.89 15.51 -21.52
N ALA A 6 9.02 15.10 -22.40
CA ALA A 6 7.58 15.15 -22.23
C ALA A 6 7.03 13.74 -21.98
N LEU A 7 5.93 13.67 -21.25
CA LEU A 7 5.23 12.43 -20.90
C LEU A 7 3.75 12.55 -21.32
N VAL A 8 3.22 11.51 -21.93
CA VAL A 8 1.77 11.36 -22.11
C VAL A 8 1.28 10.27 -21.18
N LEU A 9 0.31 10.61 -20.34
CA LEU A 9 -0.28 9.73 -19.35
C LEU A 9 -1.74 9.45 -19.72
N GLY A 10 -2.16 8.21 -19.55
CA GLY A 10 -3.56 7.85 -19.76
C GLY A 10 -3.86 6.44 -19.26
N GLY A 11 -5.07 6.23 -18.74
CA GLY A 11 -5.50 4.94 -18.21
C GLY A 11 -4.59 4.38 -17.09
N GLY A 12 -3.97 5.27 -16.29
CA GLY A 12 -3.04 4.89 -15.23
C GLY A 12 -1.67 4.42 -15.73
N ARG A 13 -1.30 4.75 -16.97
CA ARG A 13 -0.03 4.31 -17.60
C ARG A 13 0.68 5.48 -18.27
N ILE A 14 1.99 5.34 -18.46
CA ILE A 14 2.76 6.16 -19.37
C ILE A 14 2.53 5.61 -20.78
N LEU A 15 1.82 6.36 -21.60
CA LEU A 15 1.50 5.98 -22.98
C LEU A 15 2.64 6.32 -23.93
N TRP A 16 3.34 7.43 -23.64
CA TRP A 16 4.47 7.90 -24.44
C TRP A 16 5.44 8.69 -23.57
N MET A 17 6.73 8.67 -23.93
CA MET A 17 7.78 9.46 -23.32
C MET A 17 8.87 9.72 -24.37
N GLY A 18 9.27 10.97 -24.53
CA GLY A 18 10.29 11.35 -25.51
C GLY A 18 10.71 12.79 -25.41
N ALA A 19 11.44 13.28 -26.41
CA ALA A 19 11.84 14.67 -26.50
C ALA A 19 10.60 15.57 -26.63
N PRO A 20 10.58 16.78 -26.02
CA PRO A 20 9.40 17.65 -26.06
C PRO A 20 8.96 18.04 -27.47
N GLU A 21 9.91 18.17 -28.39
CA GLU A 21 9.66 18.48 -29.81
C GLU A 21 8.94 17.36 -30.59
N ASP A 22 9.01 16.13 -30.09
CA ASP A 22 8.35 14.97 -30.67
C ASP A 22 7.01 14.63 -29.97
N ALA A 23 6.64 15.41 -28.96
CA ALA A 23 5.43 15.19 -28.20
C ALA A 23 4.18 15.45 -29.06
N PRO A 24 3.07 14.73 -28.85
CA PRO A 24 1.79 15.09 -29.46
C PRO A 24 1.43 16.52 -29.16
N ASP A 25 1.01 17.26 -30.20
CA ASP A 25 0.58 18.64 -30.05
C ASP A 25 -0.78 18.70 -29.32
N ALA A 26 -0.73 19.12 -28.06
CA ALA A 26 -1.92 19.21 -27.21
C ALA A 26 -2.99 20.17 -27.75
N ALA A 27 -2.59 21.18 -28.51
CA ALA A 27 -3.53 22.12 -29.09
C ALA A 27 -4.38 21.52 -30.25
N ASN A 28 -3.88 20.46 -30.86
CA ASN A 28 -4.51 19.76 -31.99
C ASN A 28 -4.90 18.31 -31.66
N ALA A 29 -4.82 17.88 -30.41
CA ALA A 29 -5.12 16.52 -29.97
C ALA A 29 -6.35 16.51 -29.04
N ASP A 30 -7.53 16.31 -29.60
CA ASP A 30 -8.83 16.31 -28.87
C ASP A 30 -8.89 15.29 -27.70
N TRP A 31 -7.95 14.34 -27.65
CA TRP A 31 -7.84 13.32 -26.61
C TRP A 31 -6.95 13.73 -25.43
N ILE A 32 -6.25 14.88 -25.50
CA ILE A 32 -5.48 15.44 -24.40
C ILE A 32 -6.40 16.35 -23.58
N GLU A 33 -6.74 15.89 -22.38
CA GLU A 33 -7.62 16.64 -21.47
C GLU A 33 -6.87 17.76 -20.73
N GLN A 34 -5.57 17.58 -20.48
CA GLN A 34 -4.77 18.53 -19.74
C GLN A 34 -3.32 18.52 -20.22
N ASP A 35 -2.76 19.70 -20.44
CA ASP A 35 -1.35 19.92 -20.71
C ASP A 35 -0.74 20.72 -19.56
N LEU A 36 0.37 20.21 -18.99
CA LEU A 36 1.04 20.78 -17.82
C LEU A 36 2.51 21.06 -18.13
N ASP A 37 2.87 22.33 -18.20
CA ASP A 37 4.28 22.71 -18.20
C ASP A 37 4.83 22.67 -16.77
N LEU A 38 5.75 21.74 -16.55
CA LEU A 38 6.43 21.57 -15.25
C LEU A 38 7.67 22.45 -15.10
N ALA A 39 7.93 23.32 -16.07
CA ALA A 39 9.04 24.32 -16.06
C ALA A 39 10.41 23.70 -15.72
N GLY A 40 10.68 22.51 -16.24
CA GLY A 40 11.92 21.78 -16.00
C GLY A 40 12.03 21.11 -14.63
N ALA A 41 10.95 20.96 -13.90
CA ALA A 41 10.92 20.20 -12.65
C ALA A 41 11.30 18.74 -12.87
N ILE A 42 11.96 18.14 -11.88
CA ILE A 42 12.36 16.73 -11.93
C ILE A 42 11.13 15.87 -11.66
N VAL A 43 10.80 15.01 -12.62
CA VAL A 43 9.73 14.00 -12.47
C VAL A 43 10.35 12.67 -12.08
N ILE A 44 9.84 12.07 -11.03
CA ILE A 44 10.24 10.74 -10.53
C ILE A 44 9.01 9.87 -10.34
N PRO A 45 9.14 8.55 -10.35
CA PRO A 45 8.08 7.66 -9.87
C PRO A 45 7.66 8.01 -8.44
N GLY A 46 6.38 7.91 -8.13
CA GLY A 46 5.91 8.09 -6.76
C GLY A 46 6.50 7.04 -5.83
N PHE A 47 6.66 7.39 -4.56
CA PHE A 47 7.22 6.48 -3.56
C PHE A 47 6.23 5.36 -3.23
N VAL A 48 6.79 4.19 -2.94
CA VAL A 48 6.06 3.04 -2.42
C VAL A 48 6.33 2.93 -0.93
N ASP A 49 5.28 3.09 -0.12
CA ASP A 49 5.32 2.77 1.30
C ASP A 49 4.89 1.30 1.47
N GLY A 50 5.88 0.42 1.60
CA GLY A 50 5.66 -1.03 1.73
C GLY A 50 5.24 -1.47 3.13
N HIS A 51 5.13 -0.55 4.10
CA HIS A 51 4.79 -0.86 5.49
C HIS A 51 4.04 0.31 6.14
N ALA A 52 2.76 0.41 5.87
CA ALA A 52 1.91 1.47 6.40
C ALA A 52 0.81 0.92 7.33
N HIS A 53 0.31 1.76 8.23
CA HIS A 53 -0.82 1.45 9.09
C HIS A 53 -2.04 2.33 8.72
N PRO A 54 -2.82 1.95 7.70
CA PRO A 54 -3.92 2.78 7.20
C PRO A 54 -5.06 2.95 8.21
N THR A 55 -5.12 2.12 9.23
CA THR A 55 -6.06 2.23 10.36
C THR A 55 -5.46 2.92 11.59
N GLY A 56 -4.24 3.46 11.45
CA GLY A 56 -3.45 3.98 12.55
C GLY A 56 -2.58 2.93 13.24
N GLY A 57 -1.66 3.37 14.07
CA GLY A 57 -0.69 2.53 14.78
C GLY A 57 -0.87 2.55 16.29
N GLY A 58 0.05 1.89 17.02
CA GLY A 58 0.04 1.84 18.49
C GLY A 58 -1.22 1.19 19.06
N GLY A 59 -1.42 1.35 20.36
CA GLY A 59 -2.57 0.85 21.09
C GLY A 59 -2.31 -0.42 21.91
N GLU A 60 -1.19 -1.08 21.68
CA GLU A 60 -0.79 -2.30 22.40
C GLU A 60 -0.48 -2.07 23.89
N ALA A 61 -0.12 -0.84 24.26
CA ALA A 61 0.14 -0.47 25.65
C ALA A 61 -1.08 0.17 26.35
N GLY A 62 -2.20 0.27 25.63
CA GLY A 62 -3.46 0.82 26.10
C GLY A 62 -4.12 1.72 25.04
N PRO A 63 -5.45 1.91 25.09
CA PRO A 63 -6.19 2.69 24.09
C PRO A 63 -5.69 4.12 23.91
N GLU A 64 -5.14 4.72 24.97
CA GLU A 64 -4.58 6.07 24.97
C GLU A 64 -3.27 6.20 24.18
N THR A 65 -2.60 5.07 23.86
CA THR A 65 -1.37 5.04 23.07
C THR A 65 -1.64 4.91 21.58
N ARG A 66 -2.91 4.89 21.16
CA ARG A 66 -3.29 4.76 19.74
C ARG A 66 -2.92 6.00 18.95
N VAL A 67 -2.32 5.77 17.79
CA VAL A 67 -2.09 6.80 16.76
C VAL A 67 -3.27 6.77 15.78
N PRO A 68 -3.88 7.92 15.44
CA PRO A 68 -5.00 7.96 14.53
C PRO A 68 -4.61 7.52 13.12
N ALA A 69 -5.61 7.10 12.35
CA ALA A 69 -5.44 6.76 10.94
C ALA A 69 -4.89 7.96 10.16
N PRO A 70 -3.86 7.78 9.31
CA PRO A 70 -3.35 8.86 8.47
C PRO A 70 -4.39 9.27 7.42
N MET A 71 -4.44 10.55 7.13
CA MET A 71 -5.23 11.07 6.01
C MET A 71 -4.53 10.80 4.68
N LEU A 72 -5.26 10.74 3.56
CA LEU A 72 -4.68 10.66 2.22
C LEU A 72 -3.56 11.69 2.00
N THR A 73 -3.77 12.92 2.47
CA THR A 73 -2.80 14.01 2.33
C THR A 73 -1.49 13.77 3.08
N THR A 74 -1.44 12.89 4.06
CA THR A 74 -0.20 12.47 4.73
C THR A 74 0.71 11.72 3.74
N TYR A 75 0.13 10.82 2.95
CA TYR A 75 0.84 10.07 1.92
C TYR A 75 1.23 10.96 0.74
N THR A 76 0.28 11.68 0.17
CA THR A 76 0.51 12.45 -1.07
C THR A 76 1.47 13.62 -0.87
N LYS A 77 1.46 14.31 0.27
CA LYS A 77 2.44 15.35 0.60
C LYS A 77 3.86 14.80 0.78
N ALA A 78 3.99 13.53 1.16
CA ALA A 78 5.27 12.84 1.22
C ALA A 78 5.71 12.23 -0.13
N GLY A 79 4.93 12.43 -1.20
CA GLY A 79 5.20 11.84 -2.52
C GLY A 79 4.89 10.34 -2.62
N VAL A 80 4.19 9.77 -1.64
CA VAL A 80 3.78 8.37 -1.65
C VAL A 80 2.54 8.21 -2.53
N THR A 81 2.64 7.33 -3.51
CA THR A 81 1.55 7.01 -4.45
C THR A 81 1.11 5.55 -4.36
N THR A 82 1.85 4.74 -3.61
CA THR A 82 1.53 3.31 -3.39
C THR A 82 1.72 2.97 -1.93
N VAL A 83 0.74 2.28 -1.35
CA VAL A 83 0.74 1.89 0.08
C VAL A 83 0.47 0.40 0.21
N VAL A 84 1.22 -0.28 1.08
CA VAL A 84 0.90 -1.62 1.55
C VAL A 84 0.54 -1.55 3.03
N GLY A 85 -0.74 -1.76 3.33
CA GLY A 85 -1.30 -1.64 4.66
C GLY A 85 -1.08 -2.88 5.52
N MET A 86 -0.87 -2.68 6.80
CA MET A 86 -0.73 -3.74 7.80
C MET A 86 -1.58 -3.44 9.03
N LEU A 87 -1.95 -4.50 9.75
CA LEU A 87 -2.79 -4.38 10.95
C LEU A 87 -2.06 -3.63 12.08
N GLY A 88 -0.75 -3.87 12.22
CA GLY A 88 0.06 -3.32 13.31
C GLY A 88 0.03 -4.19 14.57
N THR A 89 0.54 -3.62 15.65
CA THR A 89 0.75 -4.32 16.93
C THR A 89 -0.55 -4.58 17.70
N ASP A 90 -1.57 -3.74 17.52
CA ASP A 90 -2.86 -3.90 18.19
C ASP A 90 -3.83 -4.74 17.35
N GLY A 91 -3.73 -6.04 17.43
CA GLY A 91 -4.65 -6.98 16.81
C GLY A 91 -5.92 -7.24 17.65
N GLU A 92 -6.08 -6.67 18.84
CA GLU A 92 -7.23 -6.87 19.70
C GLU A 92 -8.34 -5.84 19.44
N THR A 93 -7.97 -4.57 19.25
CA THR A 93 -8.95 -3.50 19.04
C THR A 93 -9.04 -3.02 17.58
N ARG A 94 -8.24 -3.60 16.68
CA ARG A 94 -8.30 -3.44 15.23
C ARG A 94 -8.54 -4.78 14.55
N SER A 95 -9.09 -4.77 13.35
CA SER A 95 -9.38 -5.99 12.60
C SER A 95 -8.86 -5.92 11.17
N MET A 96 -8.70 -7.07 10.53
CA MET A 96 -8.32 -7.16 9.12
C MET A 96 -9.38 -6.55 8.21
N GLU A 97 -10.66 -6.64 8.56
CA GLU A 97 -11.74 -5.99 7.82
C GLU A 97 -11.57 -4.47 7.80
N SER A 98 -11.12 -3.88 8.91
CA SER A 98 -10.85 -2.44 8.96
C SER A 98 -9.65 -2.06 8.09
N VAL A 99 -8.60 -2.87 8.04
CA VAL A 99 -7.46 -2.67 7.16
C VAL A 99 -7.87 -2.75 5.68
N CYS A 100 -8.64 -3.77 5.30
CA CYS A 100 -9.17 -3.91 3.93
C CYS A 100 -10.05 -2.72 3.54
N ALA A 101 -10.94 -2.28 4.44
CA ALA A 101 -11.79 -1.13 4.18
C ALA A 101 -10.98 0.17 3.99
N ALA A 102 -9.97 0.41 4.83
CA ALA A 102 -9.08 1.56 4.70
C ALA A 102 -8.25 1.50 3.41
N THR A 103 -7.73 0.33 3.04
CA THR A 103 -7.01 0.08 1.79
C THR A 103 -7.89 0.39 0.57
N ARG A 104 -9.12 -0.10 0.57
CA ARG A 104 -10.10 0.19 -0.49
C ARG A 104 -10.45 1.66 -0.58
N ALA A 105 -10.59 2.34 0.57
CA ALA A 105 -10.83 3.78 0.61
C ALA A 105 -9.67 4.56 -0.05
N LEU A 106 -8.41 4.20 0.23
CA LEU A 106 -7.24 4.81 -0.41
C LEU A 106 -7.24 4.61 -1.94
N ARG A 107 -7.62 3.42 -2.44
CA ARG A 107 -7.78 3.18 -3.88
C ARG A 107 -8.85 4.08 -4.51
N ILE A 108 -10.00 4.21 -3.87
CA ILE A 108 -11.10 5.08 -4.33
C ILE A 108 -10.65 6.55 -4.35
N GLN A 109 -9.79 6.94 -3.42
CA GLN A 109 -9.22 8.29 -3.33
C GLN A 109 -8.07 8.55 -4.32
N GLY A 110 -7.63 7.54 -5.08
CA GLY A 110 -6.75 7.70 -6.24
C GLY A 110 -5.29 7.31 -6.05
N ILE A 111 -4.89 6.71 -4.92
CA ILE A 111 -3.55 6.10 -4.80
C ILE A 111 -3.64 4.57 -4.91
N SER A 112 -2.54 3.95 -5.33
CA SER A 112 -2.45 2.49 -5.33
C SER A 112 -2.35 1.98 -3.89
N ALA A 113 -3.17 0.99 -3.51
CA ALA A 113 -3.11 0.45 -2.16
C ALA A 113 -3.42 -1.04 -2.14
N TRP A 114 -2.66 -1.76 -1.36
CA TRP A 114 -2.84 -3.17 -1.01
C TRP A 114 -2.62 -3.34 0.48
N CYS A 115 -2.85 -4.54 1.01
CA CYS A 115 -2.54 -4.87 2.39
C CYS A 115 -2.04 -6.31 2.54
N HIS A 116 -1.46 -6.58 3.69
CA HIS A 116 -1.16 -7.94 4.13
C HIS A 116 -2.21 -8.39 5.14
N THR A 117 -2.55 -9.68 5.11
CA THR A 117 -3.32 -10.34 6.17
C THR A 117 -2.40 -10.84 7.29
N GLY A 118 -2.96 -11.21 8.41
CA GLY A 118 -2.22 -11.67 9.57
C GLY A 118 -2.12 -10.59 10.64
N GLY A 119 -0.91 -10.25 11.03
CA GLY A 119 -0.62 -9.26 12.04
C GLY A 119 0.61 -9.64 12.87
N TYR A 120 0.82 -8.90 13.94
CA TYR A 120 2.02 -8.97 14.77
C TYR A 120 2.20 -10.32 15.48
N HIS A 121 1.08 -11.00 15.79
CA HIS A 121 1.07 -12.24 16.55
C HIS A 121 0.69 -13.44 15.68
N ILE A 122 1.04 -14.64 16.17
CA ILE A 122 0.61 -15.92 15.62
C ILE A 122 -0.28 -16.60 16.67
N PRO A 123 -1.48 -17.08 16.25
CA PRO A 123 -2.07 -17.05 14.91
C PRO A 123 -2.43 -15.65 14.46
N GLY A 124 -2.22 -15.37 13.16
CA GLY A 124 -2.55 -14.08 12.56
C GLY A 124 -4.05 -13.83 12.47
N ARG A 125 -4.45 -12.56 12.51
CA ARG A 125 -5.84 -12.13 12.27
C ARG A 125 -6.18 -12.25 10.78
N THR A 126 -7.37 -12.73 10.49
CA THR A 126 -7.84 -12.97 9.13
C THR A 126 -9.29 -12.52 8.96
N VAL A 127 -9.70 -12.28 7.72
CA VAL A 127 -11.10 -11.97 7.36
C VAL A 127 -11.88 -13.26 7.12
N THR A 128 -11.30 -14.23 6.39
CA THR A 128 -11.99 -15.45 5.95
C THR A 128 -11.80 -16.65 6.90
N GLY A 129 -11.00 -16.49 7.94
CA GLY A 129 -10.63 -17.55 8.87
C GLY A 129 -9.34 -18.29 8.51
N SER A 130 -8.68 -17.94 7.41
CA SER A 130 -7.35 -18.47 7.07
C SER A 130 -6.53 -17.45 6.26
N LEU A 131 -5.19 -17.46 6.43
CA LEU A 131 -4.27 -16.61 5.68
C LEU A 131 -4.38 -16.87 4.18
N ARG A 132 -4.40 -18.14 3.80
CA ARG A 132 -4.58 -18.57 2.42
C ARG A 132 -5.92 -18.12 1.83
N GLY A 133 -7.01 -18.26 2.58
CA GLY A 133 -8.34 -17.82 2.17
C GLY A 133 -8.41 -16.32 1.90
N ASP A 134 -7.76 -15.53 2.76
CA ASP A 134 -7.69 -14.09 2.60
C ASP A 134 -6.98 -13.70 1.30
N ILE A 135 -5.79 -14.25 1.04
CA ILE A 135 -5.02 -13.95 -0.17
C ILE A 135 -5.77 -14.41 -1.43
N THR A 136 -6.41 -15.60 -1.36
CA THR A 136 -7.11 -16.18 -2.52
C THR A 136 -8.38 -15.41 -2.90
N HIS A 137 -9.10 -14.84 -1.92
CA HIS A 137 -10.46 -14.32 -2.14
C HIS A 137 -10.58 -12.79 -2.02
N ILE A 138 -9.56 -12.09 -1.56
CA ILE A 138 -9.61 -10.66 -1.33
C ILE A 138 -8.50 -9.97 -2.13
N ASP A 139 -8.87 -9.31 -3.22
CA ASP A 139 -7.94 -8.68 -4.18
C ASP A 139 -6.99 -7.64 -3.58
N GLU A 140 -7.38 -7.03 -2.46
CA GLU A 140 -6.52 -6.08 -1.77
C GLU A 140 -5.39 -6.75 -0.98
N ILE A 141 -5.49 -8.04 -0.68
CA ILE A 141 -4.54 -8.77 0.15
C ILE A 141 -3.52 -9.48 -0.74
N ILE A 142 -2.26 -9.07 -0.62
CA ILE A 142 -1.15 -9.54 -1.48
C ILE A 142 -0.10 -10.38 -0.73
N GLY A 143 -0.31 -10.65 0.54
CA GLY A 143 0.65 -11.41 1.34
C GLY A 143 0.27 -11.45 2.81
N VAL A 144 1.21 -11.93 3.63
CA VAL A 144 1.08 -12.06 5.08
C VAL A 144 2.08 -11.16 5.79
N GLY A 145 1.67 -10.44 6.81
CA GLY A 145 2.51 -9.59 7.63
C GLY A 145 1.69 -8.57 8.44
N GLU A 146 2.34 -7.84 9.34
CA GLU A 146 3.76 -7.97 9.73
C GLU A 146 3.93 -9.05 10.79
N LEU A 147 4.98 -9.87 10.71
CA LEU A 147 5.26 -10.89 11.69
C LEU A 147 6.40 -10.44 12.62
N ALA A 148 6.13 -10.34 13.90
CA ALA A 148 7.17 -9.98 14.89
C ALA A 148 7.92 -11.23 15.36
N LEU A 149 9.24 -11.23 15.20
CA LEU A 149 10.08 -12.38 15.56
C LEU A 149 10.82 -12.16 16.88
N SER A 150 11.54 -11.05 16.99
CA SER A 150 12.42 -10.77 18.13
C SER A 150 12.00 -9.55 18.96
N ASP A 151 10.84 -9.00 18.68
CA ASP A 151 10.25 -7.92 19.48
C ASP A 151 9.64 -8.51 20.77
N PHE A 152 9.78 -7.80 21.90
CA PHE A 152 9.20 -8.23 23.18
C PHE A 152 7.66 -8.33 23.15
N ARG A 153 7.01 -7.66 22.21
CA ARG A 153 5.56 -7.69 21.97
C ARG A 153 5.12 -8.85 21.08
N SER A 154 6.07 -9.62 20.52
CA SER A 154 5.73 -10.73 19.63
C SER A 154 5.18 -11.93 20.41
N SER A 155 4.50 -12.83 19.70
CA SER A 155 4.08 -14.14 20.23
C SER A 155 5.24 -15.14 20.34
N GLN A 156 6.47 -14.72 20.07
CA GLN A 156 7.68 -15.55 20.06
C GLN A 156 7.53 -16.82 19.20
N PRO A 157 7.24 -16.66 17.89
CA PRO A 157 6.93 -17.77 17.01
C PRO A 157 8.11 -18.74 16.85
N THR A 158 7.79 -20.00 16.72
CA THR A 158 8.75 -21.05 16.37
C THR A 158 9.09 -21.00 14.87
N LEU A 159 10.20 -21.60 14.49
CA LEU A 159 10.56 -21.73 13.07
C LEU A 159 9.50 -22.50 12.28
N ASP A 160 8.94 -23.57 12.86
CA ASP A 160 7.91 -24.38 12.21
C ASP A 160 6.61 -23.59 11.94
N GLU A 161 6.22 -22.70 12.84
CA GLU A 161 5.08 -21.81 12.62
C GLU A 161 5.36 -20.82 11.49
N LEU A 162 6.56 -20.26 11.43
CA LEU A 162 6.97 -19.35 10.34
C LEU A 162 6.98 -20.06 8.98
N LEU A 163 7.55 -21.27 8.92
CA LEU A 163 7.57 -22.09 7.71
C LEU A 163 6.15 -22.45 7.24
N ARG A 164 5.24 -22.72 8.17
CA ARG A 164 3.84 -23.00 7.86
C ARG A 164 3.16 -21.76 7.25
N ILE A 165 3.33 -20.59 7.85
CA ILE A 165 2.79 -19.33 7.32
C ILE A 165 3.36 -19.04 5.93
N ALA A 166 4.66 -19.19 5.74
CA ALA A 166 5.31 -18.99 4.44
C ALA A 166 4.74 -19.96 3.38
N SER A 167 4.52 -21.22 3.76
CA SER A 167 3.90 -22.21 2.88
C SER A 167 2.45 -21.84 2.51
N GLU A 168 1.65 -21.39 3.48
CA GLU A 168 0.27 -20.95 3.21
C GLU A 168 0.24 -19.75 2.25
N ALA A 169 1.13 -18.78 2.45
CA ALA A 169 1.24 -17.62 1.57
C ALA A 169 1.73 -17.97 0.15
N GLN A 170 2.63 -18.96 0.03
CA GLN A 170 3.21 -19.36 -1.27
C GLN A 170 2.22 -20.10 -2.16
N VAL A 171 1.24 -20.80 -1.57
CA VAL A 171 0.27 -21.63 -2.32
C VAL A 171 -1.11 -20.98 -2.47
N ALA A 172 -1.24 -19.72 -2.02
CA ALA A 172 -2.43 -18.92 -2.23
C ALA A 172 -2.38 -18.23 -3.60
#